data_ad01c1673ec3ffa58eae5f198fcad379
#
_entry.id   ad01c1673ec3ffa58eae5f198fcad379
#
_cell.length_a   1.000
_cell.length_b   1.000
_cell.length_c   1.000
_cell.angle_alpha   90.00
_cell.angle_beta   90.00
_cell.angle_gamma   90.00
#
_symmetry.space_group_name_H-M   'P 1'
#
loop_
_entity.id
_entity.type
_entity.pdbx_description
1 polymer ?
#
loop_
_entity_poly.entity_id
_entity_poly.type
_entity_poly.pdbx_seq_one_letter_code
_entity_poly.pdbx_strand_id
1 'polypeptide(L)'
;RDLVRSRGLGDVYKRQVDVVAVLTDSPNPRKYWSVLKTRLKKEGSELTTNCSQLKMKSADGKMYLTDVADTQQLLRLIQSIPSPKAEPFKQWMAQVATERLNQMQDPELSINQALVDYKRLGYSDNWINQRLKSIEIRKDLTDEWKRHGLQEGVQFATLTDIIYQTW
;
A
#
# COMPACT_ATOMS: atom_id res chain seq x y z
N ARG A 1 -3.63 1.54 19.99
CA ARG A 1 -3.11 1.13 18.65
C ARG A 1 -3.67 2.13 17.65
N ASP A 2 -3.13 3.35 17.71
CA ASP A 2 -3.72 4.48 16.99
C ASP A 2 -3.15 4.55 15.58
N LEU A 3 -3.97 4.16 14.62
CA LEU A 3 -3.78 4.43 13.21
C LEU A 3 -4.13 5.90 12.97
N VAL A 4 -3.14 6.75 12.78
CA VAL A 4 -3.40 8.13 12.33
C VAL A 4 -3.74 8.08 10.85
N ARG A 5 -5.02 8.29 10.50
CA ARG A 5 -5.45 8.50 9.11
C ARG A 5 -5.06 9.91 8.69
N SER A 6 -4.17 10.04 7.72
CA SER A 6 -4.00 11.30 6.99
C SER A 6 -5.19 11.53 6.05
N ARG A 7 -5.59 12.80 5.89
CA ARG A 7 -6.64 13.21 4.96
C ARG A 7 -6.10 13.13 3.53
N GLY A 8 -6.42 12.06 2.84
CA GLY A 8 -6.06 11.77 1.46
C GLY A 8 -5.91 10.26 1.31
N LEU A 9 -6.31 9.69 0.22
CA LEU A 9 -6.34 8.25 -0.04
C LEU A 9 -5.15 7.51 0.62
N GLY A 10 -5.32 7.09 1.88
CA GLY A 10 -4.78 5.84 2.35
C GLY A 10 -3.37 5.77 2.90
N ASP A 11 -2.62 6.83 3.10
CA ASP A 11 -1.30 6.70 3.74
C ASP A 11 -1.44 6.43 5.24
N VAL A 12 -1.40 5.15 5.59
CA VAL A 12 -1.40 4.70 6.98
C VAL A 12 0.03 4.74 7.50
N TYR A 13 0.36 5.80 8.24
CA TYR A 13 1.66 5.89 8.92
C TYR A 13 1.70 5.00 10.15
N LYS A 14 2.79 4.25 10.31
CA LYS A 14 3.06 3.40 11.48
C LYS A 14 4.34 3.85 12.16
N ARG A 15 4.36 3.73 13.51
CA ARG A 15 5.58 4.01 14.28
C ARG A 15 6.64 2.96 13.99
N GLN A 16 7.82 3.39 13.60
CA GLN A 16 8.93 2.49 13.28
C GLN A 16 9.37 1.66 14.50
N VAL A 17 9.31 2.24 15.69
CA VAL A 17 9.62 1.54 16.94
C VAL A 17 8.68 0.37 17.19
N ASP A 18 7.40 0.47 16.85
CA ASP A 18 6.43 -0.62 17.04
C ASP A 18 6.74 -1.79 16.10
N VAL A 19 7.14 -1.48 14.86
CA VAL A 19 7.54 -2.51 13.89
C VAL A 19 8.80 -3.24 14.37
N VAL A 20 9.79 -2.49 14.86
CA VAL A 20 11.00 -3.08 15.47
C VAL A 20 10.64 -3.94 16.67
N ALA A 21 9.72 -3.49 17.55
CA ALA A 21 9.28 -4.25 18.71
C ALA A 21 8.65 -5.61 18.34
N VAL A 22 7.89 -5.64 17.26
CA VAL A 22 7.24 -6.87 16.78
C VAL A 22 8.23 -7.83 16.11
N LEU A 23 9.18 -7.28 15.34
CA LEU A 23 10.10 -8.08 14.52
C LEU A 23 11.41 -8.41 15.20
N THR A 24 11.64 -7.94 16.44
CA THR A 24 12.84 -8.23 17.19
C THR A 24 12.48 -8.63 18.63
N ASP A 25 13.30 -9.43 19.26
CA ASP A 25 13.17 -9.74 20.70
C ASP A 25 13.91 -8.72 21.58
N SER A 26 14.12 -7.52 21.08
CA SER A 26 14.84 -6.50 21.81
C SER A 26 14.07 -6.05 23.05
N PRO A 27 14.65 -6.11 24.23
CA PRO A 27 14.03 -5.58 25.47
C PRO A 27 13.84 -4.06 25.41
N ASN A 28 14.55 -3.39 24.49
CA ASN A 28 14.44 -1.95 24.30
C ASN A 28 14.35 -1.59 22.80
N PRO A 29 13.14 -1.64 22.20
CA PRO A 29 12.93 -1.34 20.79
C PRO A 29 13.35 0.07 20.38
N ARG A 30 13.25 1.06 21.29
CA ARG A 30 13.69 2.44 21.02
C ARG A 30 15.20 2.53 20.82
N LYS A 31 15.96 1.87 21.69
CA LYS A 31 17.44 1.81 21.58
C LYS A 31 17.84 1.06 20.32
N TYR A 32 17.18 -0.07 20.04
CA TYR A 32 17.40 -0.84 18.81
C TYR A 32 17.17 0.02 17.57
N TRP A 33 16.04 0.72 17.50
CA TRP A 33 15.74 1.63 16.40
C TRP A 33 16.80 2.73 16.24
N SER A 34 17.24 3.36 17.32
CA SER A 34 18.28 4.39 17.28
C SER A 34 19.59 3.87 16.68
N VAL A 35 20.03 2.67 17.08
CA VAL A 35 21.24 2.02 16.55
C VAL A 35 21.07 1.65 15.08
N LEU A 36 19.92 1.05 14.72
CA LEU A 36 19.60 0.68 13.34
C LEU A 36 19.57 1.93 12.44
N LYS A 37 18.93 3.01 12.89
CA LYS A 37 18.86 4.29 12.18
C LYS A 37 20.27 4.86 11.91
N THR A 38 21.16 4.79 12.90
CA THR A 38 22.54 5.25 12.76
C THR A 38 23.31 4.43 11.74
N ARG A 39 23.13 3.10 11.74
CA ARG A 39 23.74 2.20 10.77
C ARG A 39 23.25 2.49 9.35
N LEU A 40 21.94 2.55 9.15
CA LEU A 40 21.33 2.84 7.86
C LEU A 40 21.75 4.20 7.31
N LYS A 41 21.92 5.20 8.18
CA LYS A 41 22.45 6.50 7.80
C LYS A 41 23.91 6.43 7.29
N LYS A 42 24.75 5.64 7.95
CA LYS A 42 26.14 5.40 7.50
C LYS A 42 26.22 4.67 6.17
N GLU A 43 25.27 3.78 5.92
CA GLU A 43 25.14 3.03 4.65
C GLU A 43 24.52 3.87 3.51
N GLY A 44 24.23 5.16 3.76
CA GLY A 44 23.62 6.06 2.76
C GLY A 44 22.17 5.73 2.45
N SER A 45 21.48 4.99 3.32
CA SER A 45 20.10 4.61 3.09
C SER A 45 19.15 5.82 3.22
N GLU A 46 18.36 6.07 2.19
CA GLU A 46 17.32 7.10 2.16
C GLU A 46 16.22 6.91 3.23
N LEU A 47 16.10 5.70 3.80
CA LEU A 47 15.14 5.40 4.87
C LEU A 47 15.29 6.30 6.09
N THR A 48 16.48 6.84 6.32
CA THR A 48 16.76 7.67 7.48
C THR A 48 16.71 9.17 7.15
N THR A 49 16.86 9.50 5.89
CA THR A 49 16.82 10.89 5.41
C THR A 49 15.39 11.39 5.27
N ASN A 50 14.47 10.50 4.87
CA ASN A 50 13.06 10.80 4.64
C ASN A 50 12.13 10.33 5.77
N CYS A 51 12.67 10.12 6.99
CA CYS A 51 11.83 9.81 8.14
C CYS A 51 10.90 10.98 8.46
N SER A 52 9.61 10.79 8.27
CA SER A 52 8.60 11.75 8.73
C SER A 52 8.45 11.65 10.25
N GLN A 53 8.24 12.79 10.90
CA GLN A 53 7.95 12.84 12.33
C GLN A 53 6.54 13.38 12.55
N LEU A 54 5.75 12.62 13.27
CA LEU A 54 4.40 13.03 13.67
C LEU A 54 4.26 13.08 15.19
N LYS A 55 3.46 14.03 15.68
CA LYS A 55 3.06 14.03 17.09
C LYS A 55 2.06 12.91 17.31
N MET A 56 2.44 11.91 18.08
CA MET A 56 1.61 10.76 18.42
C MET A 56 1.44 10.63 19.93
N LYS A 57 0.25 10.20 20.34
CA LYS A 57 -0.07 9.96 21.73
C LYS A 57 0.67 8.71 22.23
N SER A 58 1.37 8.84 23.35
CA SER A 58 2.05 7.75 24.02
C SER A 58 1.14 7.10 25.09
N ALA A 59 1.59 5.97 25.66
CA ALA A 59 0.85 5.26 26.69
C ALA A 59 0.61 6.10 27.98
N ASP A 60 1.46 7.09 28.22
CA ASP A 60 1.33 8.06 29.32
C ASP A 60 0.32 9.20 29.03
N GLY A 61 -0.35 9.15 27.87
CA GLY A 61 -1.33 10.15 27.45
C GLY A 61 -0.73 11.41 26.82
N LYS A 62 0.59 11.60 26.85
CA LYS A 62 1.26 12.78 26.30
C LYS A 62 1.59 12.61 24.81
N MET A 63 1.72 13.73 24.13
CA MET A 63 2.06 13.81 22.70
C MET A 63 3.56 13.95 22.52
N TYR A 64 4.18 13.02 21.79
CA TYR A 64 5.60 13.05 21.45
C TYR A 64 5.82 13.02 19.95
N LEU A 65 6.86 13.73 19.50
CA LEU A 65 7.36 13.58 18.14
C LEU A 65 7.91 12.17 17.99
N THR A 66 7.38 11.44 17.02
CA THR A 66 7.67 10.02 16.83
C THR A 66 8.01 9.79 15.36
N ASP A 67 9.08 9.07 15.11
CA ASP A 67 9.45 8.63 13.77
C ASP A 67 8.37 7.69 13.23
N VAL A 68 7.83 8.01 12.06
CA VAL A 68 6.80 7.25 11.37
C VAL A 68 7.24 6.93 9.96
N ALA A 69 6.69 5.88 9.41
CA ALA A 69 6.96 5.45 8.05
C ALA A 69 5.66 5.09 7.32
N ASP A 70 5.64 5.37 6.03
CA ASP A 70 4.64 4.86 5.11
C ASP A 70 4.88 3.37 4.81
N THR A 71 4.00 2.76 4.00
CA THR A 71 4.09 1.34 3.67
C THR A 71 5.40 1.00 2.94
N GLN A 72 5.85 1.83 2.00
CA GLN A 72 7.08 1.57 1.26
C GLN A 72 8.31 1.62 2.16
N GLN A 73 8.39 2.63 3.01
CA GLN A 73 9.47 2.78 3.97
C GLN A 73 9.50 1.63 4.98
N LEU A 74 8.31 1.15 5.41
CA LEU A 74 8.21 -0.01 6.31
C LEU A 74 8.72 -1.29 5.67
N LEU A 75 8.35 -1.57 4.43
CA LEU A 75 8.83 -2.74 3.70
C LEU A 75 10.36 -2.73 3.57
N ARG A 76 10.95 -1.57 3.26
CA ARG A 76 12.42 -1.41 3.23
C ARG A 76 13.05 -1.57 4.61
N LEU A 77 12.42 -1.02 5.66
CA LEU A 77 12.90 -1.17 7.04
C LEU A 77 12.96 -2.64 7.45
N ILE A 78 11.92 -3.41 7.17
CA ILE A 78 11.84 -4.84 7.51
C ILE A 78 12.97 -5.63 6.84
N GLN A 79 13.32 -5.32 5.60
CA GLN A 79 14.45 -5.93 4.90
C GLN A 79 15.79 -5.67 5.61
N SER A 80 15.93 -4.51 6.26
CA SER A 80 17.13 -4.09 6.94
C SER A 80 17.29 -4.66 8.36
N ILE A 81 16.23 -5.28 8.91
CA ILE A 81 16.27 -5.87 10.26
C ILE A 81 16.89 -7.28 10.20
N PRO A 82 18.08 -7.52 10.79
CA PRO A 82 18.70 -8.84 10.84
C PRO A 82 18.11 -9.67 11.99
N SER A 83 16.83 -10.04 11.88
CA SER A 83 16.14 -10.84 12.89
C SER A 83 15.47 -12.05 12.24
N PRO A 84 15.57 -13.26 12.85
CA PRO A 84 14.83 -14.43 12.38
C PRO A 84 13.31 -14.21 12.31
N LYS A 85 12.76 -13.36 13.17
CA LYS A 85 11.33 -13.00 13.13
C LYS A 85 10.92 -12.17 11.92
N ALA A 86 11.87 -11.49 11.29
CA ALA A 86 11.62 -10.74 10.06
C ALA A 86 11.68 -11.65 8.81
N GLU A 87 12.27 -12.83 8.93
CA GLU A 87 12.52 -13.73 7.78
C GLU A 87 11.25 -14.20 7.08
N PRO A 88 10.18 -14.66 7.77
CA PRO A 88 8.93 -15.04 7.10
C PRO A 88 8.33 -13.88 6.29
N PHE A 89 8.48 -12.66 6.80
CA PHE A 89 7.98 -11.48 6.10
C PHE A 89 8.83 -11.13 4.86
N LYS A 90 10.14 -11.31 4.93
CA LYS A 90 11.04 -11.13 3.79
C LYS A 90 10.75 -12.15 2.68
N GLN A 91 10.50 -13.40 3.06
CA GLN A 91 10.11 -14.46 2.11
C GLN A 91 8.76 -14.13 1.44
N TRP A 92 7.78 -13.68 2.22
CA TRP A 92 6.50 -13.23 1.67
C TRP A 92 6.68 -12.05 0.68
N MET A 93 7.52 -11.06 1.00
CA MET A 93 7.81 -9.96 0.07
C MET A 93 8.45 -10.45 -1.22
N ALA A 94 9.39 -11.40 -1.15
CA ALA A 94 10.02 -12.01 -2.31
C ALA A 94 8.99 -12.74 -3.18
N GLN A 95 8.07 -13.49 -2.56
CA GLN A 95 6.97 -14.15 -3.26
C GLN A 95 6.07 -13.15 -3.99
N VAL A 96 5.59 -12.11 -3.30
CA VAL A 96 4.73 -11.06 -3.89
C VAL A 96 5.42 -10.37 -5.06
N ALA A 97 6.73 -10.07 -4.92
CA ALA A 97 7.51 -9.48 -6.00
C ALA A 97 7.61 -10.43 -7.20
N THR A 98 7.86 -11.73 -6.97
CA THR A 98 7.92 -12.73 -8.03
C THR A 98 6.58 -12.89 -8.73
N GLU A 99 5.48 -12.97 -7.99
CA GLU A 99 4.13 -13.02 -8.53
C GLU A 99 3.85 -11.80 -9.42
N ARG A 100 4.26 -10.61 -8.97
CA ARG A 100 4.09 -9.40 -9.78
C ARG A 100 4.92 -9.41 -11.06
N LEU A 101 6.15 -9.90 -11.01
CA LEU A 101 6.99 -10.05 -12.22
C LEU A 101 6.37 -11.05 -13.21
N ASN A 102 5.83 -12.16 -12.72
CA ASN A 102 5.12 -13.14 -13.55
C ASN A 102 3.88 -12.52 -14.22
N GLN A 103 3.09 -11.72 -13.46
CA GLN A 103 1.94 -11.00 -13.99
C GLN A 103 2.32 -9.93 -15.04
N MET A 104 3.52 -9.39 -14.98
CA MET A 104 4.02 -8.46 -16.01
C MET A 104 4.39 -9.17 -17.30
N GLN A 105 4.83 -10.45 -17.21
CA GLN A 105 5.13 -11.29 -18.37
C GLN A 105 3.85 -11.90 -18.97
N ASP A 106 2.92 -12.28 -18.11
CA ASP A 106 1.61 -12.84 -18.48
C ASP A 106 0.49 -12.05 -17.81
N PRO A 107 -0.10 -11.05 -18.50
CA PRO A 107 -1.18 -10.22 -17.95
C PRO A 107 -2.44 -10.97 -17.54
N GLU A 108 -2.70 -12.16 -18.09
CA GLU A 108 -3.87 -12.97 -17.73
C GLU A 108 -3.83 -13.43 -16.26
N LEU A 109 -2.62 -13.60 -15.72
CA LEU A 109 -2.43 -13.91 -14.30
C LEU A 109 -2.99 -12.80 -13.38
N SER A 110 -2.93 -11.54 -13.81
CA SER A 110 -3.52 -10.42 -13.06
C SER A 110 -5.05 -10.47 -13.06
N ILE A 111 -5.66 -10.90 -14.16
CA ILE A 111 -7.12 -11.09 -14.27
C ILE A 111 -7.56 -12.23 -13.35
N ASN A 112 -6.86 -13.36 -13.41
CA ASN A 112 -7.12 -14.50 -12.55
C ASN A 112 -6.97 -14.15 -11.06
N GLN A 113 -5.94 -13.39 -10.70
CA GLN A 113 -5.75 -12.93 -9.34
C GLN A 113 -6.89 -12.01 -8.88
N ALA A 114 -7.38 -11.12 -9.74
CA ALA A 114 -8.51 -10.26 -9.42
C ALA A 114 -9.79 -11.08 -9.13
N LEU A 115 -10.05 -12.16 -9.88
CA LEU A 115 -11.16 -13.08 -9.62
C LEU A 115 -11.04 -13.73 -8.23
N VAL A 116 -9.86 -14.21 -7.89
CA VAL A 116 -9.58 -14.83 -6.58
C VAL A 116 -9.80 -13.81 -5.46
N ASP A 117 -9.32 -12.57 -5.64
CA ASP A 117 -9.45 -11.51 -4.63
C ASP A 117 -10.91 -11.11 -4.42
N TYR A 118 -11.72 -10.97 -5.47
CA TYR A 118 -13.16 -10.73 -5.34
C TYR A 118 -13.88 -11.86 -4.60
N LYS A 119 -13.56 -13.13 -4.89
CA LYS A 119 -14.12 -14.28 -4.16
C LYS A 119 -13.74 -14.25 -2.68
N ARG A 120 -12.48 -13.93 -2.36
CA ARG A 120 -12.01 -13.80 -0.98
C ARG A 120 -12.73 -12.68 -0.22
N LEU A 121 -13.12 -11.61 -0.91
CA LEU A 121 -13.91 -10.51 -0.37
C LEU A 121 -15.40 -10.85 -0.22
N GLY A 122 -15.84 -12.03 -0.66
CA GLY A 122 -17.22 -12.53 -0.49
C GLY A 122 -18.17 -12.18 -1.63
N TYR A 123 -17.67 -11.68 -2.76
CA TYR A 123 -18.50 -11.41 -3.93
C TYR A 123 -18.90 -12.69 -4.65
N SER A 124 -20.17 -12.77 -5.12
CA SER A 124 -20.66 -13.92 -5.88
C SER A 124 -20.10 -13.97 -7.30
N ASP A 125 -20.03 -15.14 -7.90
CA ASP A 125 -19.57 -15.31 -9.29
C ASP A 125 -20.41 -14.47 -10.28
N ASN A 126 -21.71 -14.37 -10.06
CA ASN A 126 -22.59 -13.54 -10.89
C ASN A 126 -22.20 -12.06 -10.80
N TRP A 127 -21.97 -11.55 -9.59
CA TRP A 127 -21.52 -10.16 -9.39
C TRP A 127 -20.16 -9.91 -10.06
N ILE A 128 -19.22 -10.84 -9.91
CA ILE A 128 -17.86 -10.74 -10.51
C ILE A 128 -17.98 -10.65 -12.04
N ASN A 129 -18.78 -11.52 -12.66
CA ASN A 129 -18.97 -11.52 -14.10
C ASN A 129 -19.62 -10.21 -14.60
N GLN A 130 -20.62 -9.70 -13.88
CA GLN A 130 -21.23 -8.41 -14.20
C GLN A 130 -20.23 -7.25 -14.05
N ARG A 131 -19.38 -7.30 -13.02
CA ARG A 131 -18.33 -6.29 -12.79
C ARG A 131 -17.32 -6.27 -13.93
N LEU A 132 -16.86 -7.43 -14.38
CA LEU A 132 -15.93 -7.51 -15.52
C LEU A 132 -16.54 -6.95 -16.80
N LYS A 133 -17.78 -7.31 -17.12
CA LYS A 133 -18.52 -6.76 -18.27
C LYS A 133 -18.65 -5.23 -18.16
N SER A 134 -18.96 -4.71 -16.99
CA SER A 134 -19.08 -3.25 -16.81
C SER A 134 -17.76 -2.51 -16.98
N ILE A 135 -16.63 -3.14 -16.64
CA ILE A 135 -15.29 -2.58 -16.88
C ILE A 135 -15.00 -2.54 -18.39
N GLU A 136 -15.31 -3.61 -19.12
CA GLU A 136 -15.15 -3.69 -20.57
C GLU A 136 -15.98 -2.62 -21.29
N ILE A 137 -17.28 -2.56 -21.00
CA ILE A 137 -18.19 -1.56 -21.59
C ILE A 137 -17.70 -0.12 -21.29
N ARG A 138 -17.26 0.13 -20.05
CA ARG A 138 -16.74 1.45 -19.69
C ARG A 138 -15.46 1.80 -20.46
N LYS A 139 -14.59 0.82 -20.68
CA LYS A 139 -13.38 1.02 -21.48
C LYS A 139 -13.73 1.36 -22.92
N ASP A 140 -14.62 0.59 -23.55
CA ASP A 140 -15.06 0.84 -24.92
C ASP A 140 -15.68 2.24 -25.07
N LEU A 141 -16.51 2.64 -24.10
CA LEU A 141 -17.13 3.96 -24.07
C LEU A 141 -16.09 5.08 -23.94
N THR A 142 -15.10 4.93 -23.05
CA THR A 142 -14.05 5.94 -22.88
C THR A 142 -13.11 6.00 -24.08
N ASP A 143 -12.84 4.89 -24.74
CA ASP A 143 -12.05 4.84 -25.96
C ASP A 143 -12.78 5.53 -27.13
N GLU A 144 -14.10 5.38 -27.21
CA GLU A 144 -14.92 6.10 -28.19
C GLU A 144 -14.92 7.61 -27.92
N TRP A 145 -15.03 8.04 -26.66
CA TRP A 145 -14.92 9.45 -26.31
C TRP A 145 -13.57 10.06 -26.71
N LYS A 146 -12.46 9.31 -26.53
CA LYS A 146 -11.13 9.73 -27.00
C LYS A 146 -11.08 9.88 -28.52
N ARG A 147 -11.66 8.95 -29.28
CA ARG A 147 -11.74 9.04 -30.75
C ARG A 147 -12.48 10.30 -31.23
N HIS A 148 -13.47 10.73 -30.45
CA HIS A 148 -14.20 11.98 -30.71
C HIS A 148 -13.54 13.23 -30.15
N GLY A 149 -12.29 13.14 -29.69
CA GLY A 149 -11.47 14.28 -29.23
C GLY A 149 -11.79 14.78 -27.82
N LEU A 150 -12.57 14.03 -27.04
CA LEU A 150 -12.82 14.38 -25.65
C LEU A 150 -11.59 14.10 -24.80
N GLN A 151 -11.30 15.02 -23.87
CA GLN A 151 -10.16 14.91 -22.96
C GLN A 151 -10.54 14.19 -21.66
N GLU A 152 -9.62 13.36 -21.18
CA GLU A 152 -9.77 12.73 -19.87
C GLU A 152 -9.87 13.79 -18.75
N GLY A 153 -10.53 13.43 -17.67
CA GLY A 153 -10.75 14.30 -16.53
C GLY A 153 -12.17 14.84 -16.47
N VAL A 154 -12.33 16.17 -16.51
CA VAL A 154 -13.63 16.82 -16.28
C VAL A 154 -14.69 16.42 -17.31
N GLN A 155 -14.33 16.33 -18.61
CA GLN A 155 -15.29 15.97 -19.66
C GLN A 155 -15.79 14.53 -19.48
N PHE A 156 -14.91 13.58 -19.17
CA PHE A 156 -15.30 12.19 -18.91
C PHE A 156 -16.15 12.06 -17.65
N ALA A 157 -15.82 12.82 -16.60
CA ALA A 157 -16.61 12.85 -15.38
C ALA A 157 -18.01 13.38 -15.62
N THR A 158 -18.15 14.49 -16.38
CA THR A 158 -19.44 15.07 -16.73
C THR A 158 -20.32 14.12 -17.53
N LEU A 159 -19.76 13.47 -18.58
CA LEU A 159 -20.50 12.50 -19.37
C LEU A 159 -20.90 11.27 -18.57
N THR A 160 -20.02 10.81 -17.69
CA THR A 160 -20.33 9.71 -16.77
C THR A 160 -21.48 10.07 -15.84
N ASP A 161 -21.50 11.28 -15.29
CA ASP A 161 -22.56 11.77 -14.40
C ASP A 161 -23.90 11.87 -15.13
N ILE A 162 -23.92 12.41 -16.34
CA ILE A 162 -25.12 12.45 -17.21
C ILE A 162 -25.69 11.04 -17.43
N ILE A 163 -24.84 10.06 -17.73
CA ILE A 163 -25.29 8.67 -17.94
C ILE A 163 -25.92 8.11 -16.64
N TYR A 164 -25.29 8.35 -15.48
CA TYR A 164 -25.86 7.87 -14.21
C TYR A 164 -27.14 8.58 -13.77
N GLN A 165 -27.38 9.81 -14.21
CA GLN A 165 -28.60 10.55 -13.90
C GLN A 165 -29.78 10.16 -14.80
N THR A 166 -29.51 9.54 -15.96
CA THR A 166 -30.53 9.14 -16.95
C THR A 166 -31.02 7.70 -16.77
N TRP A 167 -30.38 6.94 -15.87
CA TRP A 167 -30.73 5.55 -15.52
C TRP A 167 -31.23 5.48 -14.08
#